data_6ba2354c18d5829f4f2c0d34b445a2fb
#
_entry.id   6ba2354c18d5829f4f2c0d34b445a2fb
#
_cell.length_a   1.000
_cell.length_b   1.000
_cell.length_c   1.000
_cell.angle_alpha   90.00
_cell.angle_beta   90.00
_cell.angle_gamma   90.00
#
_symmetry.space_group_name_H-M   'P 1'
#
loop_
_entity.id
_entity.type
_entity.pdbx_description
1 polymer ?
#
loop_
_entity_poly.entity_id
_entity_poly.type
_entity_poly.pdbx_seq_one_letter_code
_entity_poly.pdbx_strand_id
1 'polypeptide(L)'
;MTVTFIAHSAFLVEWDKFYTLFDYTYEPDYTGALPELSGDKPLLVFSSHSHEDHFDAKVFTLLEKYPDARFFVSRDTRLTERKRQWLNISDAAFARTTVLRPDSILLTDVAGEDLSIRAIKSTDIGNAYLLRCEGKMVYHGGDLNWWDWKSEGEAYCNNMAVHYRAAIEKLAAAVENEATDNAIAPEITAAMAPLDPRLGEGSEGLGIEELMRQIKVQHVFPMHMWKKYEVIDRYLAAHPAQKDAIARITREGESFVI
;
A
#
# COMPACT_ATOMS: atom_id res chain seq x y z
N MET A 1 -14.09 -8.45 -5.02
CA MET A 1 -13.19 -7.31 -4.75
C MET A 1 -12.58 -6.85 -6.07
N THR A 2 -12.41 -5.53 -6.27
CA THR A 2 -11.73 -4.99 -7.47
C THR A 2 -10.52 -4.18 -7.02
N VAL A 3 -9.36 -4.42 -7.62
CA VAL A 3 -8.13 -3.65 -7.39
C VAL A 3 -7.80 -2.86 -8.65
N THR A 4 -7.68 -1.55 -8.53
CA THR A 4 -7.31 -0.67 -9.63
C THR A 4 -5.93 -0.06 -9.36
N PHE A 5 -4.98 -0.33 -10.23
CA PHE A 5 -3.70 0.38 -10.27
C PHE A 5 -3.94 1.76 -10.90
N ILE A 6 -3.83 2.82 -10.11
CA ILE A 6 -4.02 4.18 -10.62
C ILE A 6 -2.74 4.65 -11.28
N ALA A 7 -1.65 4.73 -10.53
CA ALA A 7 -0.33 5.10 -11.02
C ALA A 7 0.71 4.84 -9.92
N HIS A 8 1.96 4.60 -10.25
CA HIS A 8 3.11 4.45 -9.35
C HIS A 8 2.85 3.52 -8.16
N SER A 9 2.52 4.06 -6.98
CA SER A 9 2.11 3.33 -5.78
C SER A 9 0.65 3.59 -5.39
N ALA A 10 -0.10 4.32 -6.24
CA ALA A 10 -1.49 4.63 -6.01
C ALA A 10 -2.40 3.49 -6.44
N PHE A 11 -3.16 2.95 -5.48
CA PHE A 11 -4.15 1.90 -5.72
C PHE A 11 -5.50 2.25 -5.10
N LEU A 12 -6.57 1.91 -5.83
CA LEU A 12 -7.91 1.84 -5.30
C LEU A 12 -8.31 0.38 -5.12
N VAL A 13 -8.79 0.03 -3.93
CA VAL A 13 -9.42 -1.26 -3.69
C VAL A 13 -10.89 -1.05 -3.39
N GLU A 14 -11.75 -1.64 -4.21
CA GLU A 14 -13.18 -1.69 -3.98
C GLU A 14 -13.51 -2.96 -3.17
N TRP A 15 -13.94 -2.76 -1.93
CA TRP A 15 -14.53 -3.75 -1.07
C TRP A 15 -16.04 -3.85 -1.32
N ASP A 16 -16.70 -4.79 -0.72
CA ASP A 16 -18.14 -4.95 -0.93
C ASP A 16 -18.91 -3.71 -0.43
N LYS A 17 -18.49 -3.12 0.72
CA LYS A 17 -19.21 -2.01 1.36
C LYS A 17 -18.48 -0.66 1.38
N PHE A 18 -17.21 -0.59 1.02
CA PHE A 18 -16.40 0.64 1.07
C PHE A 18 -15.26 0.62 0.05
N TYR A 19 -14.51 1.72 -0.02
CA TYR A 19 -13.30 1.85 -0.83
C TYR A 19 -12.09 2.16 0.06
N THR A 20 -10.92 1.63 -0.32
CA THR A 20 -9.64 2.09 0.19
C THR A 20 -8.78 2.62 -0.95
N LEU A 21 -8.25 3.83 -0.77
CA LEU A 21 -7.36 4.52 -1.71
C LEU A 21 -6.00 4.68 -1.04
N PHE A 22 -4.96 4.15 -1.66
CA PHE A 22 -3.59 4.19 -1.13
C PHE A 22 -2.71 5.11 -1.97
N ASP A 23 -1.87 5.91 -1.32
CA ASP A 23 -0.78 6.71 -1.87
C ASP A 23 -1.15 7.48 -3.14
N TYR A 24 -2.36 8.06 -3.15
CA TYR A 24 -2.86 8.83 -4.28
C TYR A 24 -2.25 10.24 -4.29
N THR A 25 -1.52 10.54 -5.36
CA THR A 25 -0.89 11.83 -5.59
C THR A 25 -1.38 12.44 -6.90
N TYR A 26 -1.17 13.75 -7.06
CA TYR A 26 -1.57 14.51 -8.24
C TYR A 26 -0.33 14.90 -9.08
N GLU A 27 0.64 13.98 -9.17
CA GLU A 27 1.85 14.19 -9.97
C GLU A 27 1.50 14.44 -11.45
N PRO A 28 2.07 15.49 -12.07
CA PRO A 28 1.73 15.86 -13.45
C PRO A 28 2.05 14.77 -14.50
N ASP A 29 3.02 13.92 -14.19
CA ASP A 29 3.47 12.87 -15.09
C ASP A 29 2.58 11.61 -15.03
N TYR A 30 1.70 11.51 -14.02
CA TYR A 30 0.77 10.39 -13.91
C TYR A 30 -0.51 10.68 -14.69
N THR A 31 -0.87 9.76 -15.56
CA THR A 31 -2.09 9.85 -16.39
C THR A 31 -3.26 9.07 -15.79
N GLY A 32 -2.98 8.21 -14.81
CA GLY A 32 -4.01 7.48 -14.09
C GLY A 32 -4.84 8.44 -13.22
N ALA A 33 -6.14 8.32 -13.34
CA ALA A 33 -7.09 9.10 -12.56
C ALA A 33 -7.89 8.21 -11.62
N LEU A 34 -8.27 8.75 -10.46
CA LEU A 34 -9.25 8.09 -9.61
C LEU A 34 -10.56 7.91 -10.39
N PRO A 35 -11.04 6.66 -10.58
CA PRO A 35 -12.32 6.43 -11.24
C PRO A 35 -13.47 7.08 -10.47
N GLU A 36 -14.61 7.25 -11.11
CA GLU A 36 -15.81 7.71 -10.41
C GLU A 36 -16.30 6.62 -9.47
N LEU A 37 -16.33 6.95 -8.16
CA LEU A 37 -16.76 6.03 -7.12
C LEU A 37 -18.26 6.18 -6.87
N SER A 38 -18.93 5.09 -6.49
CA SER A 38 -20.30 5.14 -5.99
C SER A 38 -20.36 5.98 -4.72
N GLY A 39 -21.27 6.96 -4.67
CA GLY A 39 -21.39 7.89 -3.53
C GLY A 39 -22.02 7.27 -2.29
N ASP A 40 -22.47 6.02 -2.34
CA ASP A 40 -23.11 5.29 -1.24
C ASP A 40 -22.12 4.46 -0.41
N LYS A 41 -20.86 4.32 -0.86
CA LYS A 41 -19.80 3.63 -0.14
C LYS A 41 -18.79 4.62 0.46
N PRO A 42 -18.44 4.50 1.75
CA PRO A 42 -17.38 5.32 2.36
C PRO A 42 -16.03 5.14 1.67
N LEU A 43 -15.24 6.21 1.64
CA LEU A 43 -13.86 6.20 1.12
C LEU A 43 -12.85 6.33 2.27
N LEU A 44 -11.93 5.39 2.38
CA LEU A 44 -10.80 5.43 3.30
C LEU A 44 -9.52 5.73 2.52
N VAL A 45 -8.85 6.82 2.85
CA VAL A 45 -7.66 7.30 2.14
C VAL A 45 -6.43 7.11 3.00
N PHE A 46 -5.42 6.42 2.48
CA PHE A 46 -4.18 6.08 3.17
C PHE A 46 -2.99 6.74 2.49
N SER A 47 -2.07 7.30 3.30
CA SER A 47 -0.75 7.71 2.82
C SER A 47 0.32 7.01 3.66
N SER A 48 1.17 6.24 3.00
CA SER A 48 2.19 5.41 3.65
C SER A 48 3.29 6.24 4.29
N HIS A 49 3.71 7.31 3.64
CA HIS A 49 4.76 8.22 4.13
C HIS A 49 4.73 9.59 3.42
N SER A 50 5.67 10.46 3.75
CA SER A 50 5.65 11.88 3.38
C SER A 50 6.35 12.23 2.07
N HIS A 51 6.92 11.29 1.32
CA HIS A 51 7.50 11.56 0.01
C HIS A 51 6.42 12.00 -0.98
N GLU A 52 6.78 12.85 -1.94
CA GLU A 52 5.84 13.51 -2.86
C GLU A 52 5.12 12.52 -3.79
N ASP A 53 5.75 11.39 -4.11
CA ASP A 53 5.18 10.29 -4.89
C ASP A 53 4.22 9.37 -4.10
N HIS A 54 4.04 9.61 -2.76
CA HIS A 54 3.13 8.87 -1.88
C HIS A 54 2.17 9.76 -1.10
N PHE A 55 2.45 11.05 -0.96
CA PHE A 55 1.63 11.99 -0.22
C PHE A 55 1.50 13.34 -0.89
N ASP A 56 0.29 13.70 -1.28
CA ASP A 56 -0.09 15.04 -1.70
C ASP A 56 -1.25 15.54 -0.84
N ALA A 57 -1.11 16.75 -0.28
CA ALA A 57 -2.15 17.36 0.54
C ALA A 57 -3.46 17.63 -0.22
N LYS A 58 -3.44 17.69 -1.55
CA LYS A 58 -4.66 17.78 -2.37
C LYS A 58 -5.61 16.61 -2.17
N VAL A 59 -5.12 15.45 -1.68
CA VAL A 59 -5.96 14.29 -1.39
C VAL A 59 -7.09 14.62 -0.41
N PHE A 60 -6.90 15.59 0.49
CA PHE A 60 -7.90 16.02 1.46
C PHE A 60 -9.10 16.72 0.81
N THR A 61 -8.98 17.22 -0.43
CA THR A 61 -10.10 17.80 -1.18
C THR A 61 -11.11 16.74 -1.63
N LEU A 62 -10.74 15.45 -1.57
CA LEU A 62 -11.67 14.35 -1.82
C LEU A 62 -12.89 14.37 -0.88
N LEU A 63 -12.77 15.00 0.31
CA LEU A 63 -13.90 15.18 1.23
C LEU A 63 -15.05 16.00 0.61
N GLU A 64 -14.76 16.89 -0.33
CA GLU A 64 -15.77 17.70 -1.01
C GLU A 64 -16.69 16.83 -1.89
N LYS A 65 -16.10 15.80 -2.53
CA LYS A 65 -16.82 14.85 -3.40
C LYS A 65 -17.34 13.64 -2.63
N TYR A 66 -16.62 13.20 -1.60
CA TYR A 66 -16.95 12.03 -0.79
C TYR A 66 -17.06 12.43 0.69
N PRO A 67 -18.25 12.91 1.15
CA PRO A 67 -18.43 13.51 2.49
C PRO A 67 -18.12 12.57 3.66
N ASP A 68 -18.15 11.25 3.43
CA ASP A 68 -17.81 10.23 4.43
C ASP A 68 -16.36 9.78 4.36
N ALA A 69 -15.52 10.46 3.56
CA ALA A 69 -14.10 10.14 3.48
C ALA A 69 -13.40 10.29 4.84
N ARG A 70 -12.53 9.33 5.18
CA ARG A 70 -11.61 9.34 6.33
C ARG A 70 -10.19 9.18 5.84
N PHE A 71 -9.26 9.85 6.51
CA PHE A 71 -7.86 9.91 6.10
C PHE A 71 -6.97 9.25 7.15
N PHE A 72 -6.05 8.42 6.71
CA PHE A 72 -5.07 7.73 7.53
C PHE A 72 -3.69 8.06 6.99
N VAL A 73 -2.91 8.78 7.77
CA VAL A 73 -1.58 9.23 7.35
C VAL A 73 -0.51 8.70 8.30
N SER A 74 0.65 8.41 7.77
CA SER A 74 1.77 8.03 8.61
C SER A 74 2.29 9.21 9.44
N ARG A 75 2.84 8.92 10.61
CA ARG A 75 3.37 9.91 11.56
C ARG A 75 4.47 10.79 10.96
N ASP A 76 5.25 10.29 10.02
CA ASP A 76 6.35 11.05 9.37
C ASP A 76 5.83 12.21 8.51
N THR A 77 4.56 12.19 8.07
CA THR A 77 3.91 13.35 7.44
C THR A 77 3.91 14.57 8.36
N ARG A 78 4.10 14.36 9.68
CA ARG A 78 4.12 15.41 10.72
C ARG A 78 2.93 16.36 10.60
N LEU A 79 1.74 15.82 10.29
CA LEU A 79 0.54 16.59 10.11
C LEU A 79 0.08 17.15 11.46
N THR A 80 0.48 18.39 11.73
CA THR A 80 0.10 19.19 12.90
C THR A 80 -0.88 20.27 12.50
N GLU A 81 -1.53 20.92 13.47
CA GLU A 81 -2.41 22.07 13.22
C GLU A 81 -1.72 23.17 12.38
N ARG A 82 -0.45 23.48 12.69
CA ARG A 82 0.34 24.46 11.91
C ARG A 82 0.58 23.97 10.47
N LYS A 83 0.92 22.70 10.28
CA LYS A 83 1.16 22.13 8.94
C LYS A 83 -0.14 22.06 8.14
N ARG A 84 -1.26 21.71 8.78
CA ARG A 84 -2.59 21.74 8.19
C ARG A 84 -2.91 23.09 7.55
N GLN A 85 -2.71 24.18 8.33
CA GLN A 85 -2.95 25.55 7.86
C GLN A 85 -2.04 25.90 6.67
N TRP A 86 -0.75 25.55 6.75
CA TRP A 86 0.20 25.79 5.67
C TRP A 86 -0.15 25.03 4.38
N LEU A 87 -0.69 23.80 4.50
CA LEU A 87 -1.14 22.99 3.39
C LEU A 87 -2.57 23.30 2.92
N ASN A 88 -3.25 24.25 3.54
CA ASN A 88 -4.65 24.62 3.28
C ASN A 88 -5.64 23.45 3.41
N ILE A 89 -5.38 22.52 4.33
CA ILE A 89 -6.30 21.42 4.62
C ILE A 89 -7.45 21.95 5.48
N SER A 90 -8.70 21.68 5.08
CA SER A 90 -9.89 22.14 5.79
C SER A 90 -9.99 21.58 7.20
N ASP A 91 -10.65 22.28 8.12
CA ASP A 91 -10.92 21.79 9.48
C ASP A 91 -11.66 20.45 9.46
N ALA A 92 -12.62 20.30 8.55
CA ALA A 92 -13.40 19.10 8.40
C ALA A 92 -12.55 17.89 7.99
N ALA A 93 -11.65 18.04 7.01
CA ALA A 93 -10.75 16.98 6.58
C ALA A 93 -9.71 16.62 7.66
N PHE A 94 -9.17 17.65 8.35
CA PHE A 94 -8.24 17.42 9.45
C PHE A 94 -8.90 16.67 10.62
N ALA A 95 -10.14 17.01 10.99
CA ALA A 95 -10.90 16.31 12.03
C ALA A 95 -11.20 14.84 11.69
N ARG A 96 -11.19 14.49 10.40
CA ARG A 96 -11.38 13.12 9.90
C ARG A 96 -10.06 12.39 9.61
N THR A 97 -8.95 12.95 10.08
CA THR A 97 -7.61 12.40 9.85
C THR A 97 -7.10 11.69 11.09
N THR A 98 -6.65 10.46 10.92
CA THR A 98 -5.95 9.67 11.93
C THR A 98 -4.49 9.53 11.56
N VAL A 99 -3.59 9.93 12.48
CA VAL A 99 -2.15 9.75 12.32
C VAL A 99 -1.73 8.41 12.90
N LEU A 100 -1.24 7.51 12.04
CA LEU A 100 -0.81 6.17 12.41
C LEU A 100 0.70 6.14 12.66
N ARG A 101 1.09 5.53 13.79
CA ARG A 101 2.50 5.32 14.13
C ARG A 101 2.95 3.97 13.59
N PRO A 102 4.23 3.80 13.25
CA PRO A 102 4.79 2.49 12.98
C PRO A 102 4.48 1.49 14.10
N ASP A 103 4.21 0.25 13.74
CA ASP A 103 3.88 -0.86 14.63
C ASP A 103 2.63 -0.63 15.50
N SER A 104 1.70 0.24 15.07
CA SER A 104 0.41 0.46 15.73
C SER A 104 -0.73 -0.34 15.10
N ILE A 105 -1.77 -0.57 15.90
CA ILE A 105 -3.01 -1.22 15.47
C ILE A 105 -4.15 -0.26 15.77
N LEU A 106 -5.05 -0.07 14.81
CA LEU A 106 -6.30 0.66 14.99
C LEU A 106 -7.46 -0.27 14.63
N LEU A 107 -8.35 -0.49 15.58
CA LEU A 107 -9.62 -1.16 15.35
C LEU A 107 -10.72 -0.10 15.22
N THR A 108 -11.51 -0.17 14.18
CA THR A 108 -12.57 0.79 13.88
C THR A 108 -13.69 0.12 13.09
N ASP A 109 -14.78 0.84 12.87
CA ASP A 109 -15.89 0.43 12.03
C ASP A 109 -15.87 1.15 10.68
N VAL A 110 -16.31 0.47 9.62
CA VAL A 110 -16.62 1.07 8.31
C VAL A 110 -17.88 0.42 7.73
N ALA A 111 -18.93 1.20 7.51
CA ALA A 111 -20.20 0.73 6.94
C ALA A 111 -20.79 -0.50 7.70
N GLY A 112 -20.61 -0.56 9.02
CA GLY A 112 -21.06 -1.64 9.89
C GLY A 112 -20.18 -2.89 9.88
N GLU A 113 -18.98 -2.82 9.29
CA GLU A 113 -17.97 -3.89 9.30
C GLU A 113 -16.81 -3.55 10.23
N ASP A 114 -16.34 -4.54 10.97
CA ASP A 114 -15.13 -4.42 11.80
C ASP A 114 -13.88 -4.35 10.91
N LEU A 115 -13.19 -3.22 10.96
CA LEU A 115 -11.94 -2.98 10.24
C LEU A 115 -10.75 -2.95 11.18
N SER A 116 -9.77 -3.83 10.96
CA SER A 116 -8.44 -3.75 11.56
C SER A 116 -7.47 -3.08 10.58
N ILE A 117 -6.73 -2.08 11.07
CA ILE A 117 -5.66 -1.39 10.35
C ILE A 117 -4.38 -1.58 11.14
N ARG A 118 -3.42 -2.30 10.60
CA ARG A 118 -2.08 -2.47 11.17
C ARG A 118 -1.07 -1.67 10.36
N ALA A 119 -0.36 -0.77 11.03
CA ALA A 119 0.74 -0.02 10.46
C ALA A 119 2.05 -0.76 10.79
N ILE A 120 2.80 -1.17 9.78
CA ILE A 120 4.07 -1.88 9.92
C ILE A 120 5.18 -0.92 9.54
N LYS A 121 6.24 -0.86 10.34
CA LYS A 121 7.37 0.02 10.08
C LYS A 121 8.03 -0.31 8.74
N SER A 122 8.18 0.70 7.87
CA SER A 122 8.90 0.59 6.60
C SER A 122 10.42 0.45 6.79
N THR A 123 11.09 -0.09 5.78
CA THR A 123 12.56 -0.09 5.65
C THR A 123 13.12 1.23 5.14
N ASP A 124 12.25 2.08 4.59
CA ASP A 124 12.53 3.48 4.32
C ASP A 124 11.92 4.35 5.44
N ILE A 125 10.99 5.23 5.14
CA ILE A 125 10.22 5.99 6.14
C ILE A 125 8.75 5.58 6.14
N GLY A 126 8.04 5.92 7.21
CA GLY A 126 6.60 5.70 7.32
C GLY A 126 6.19 4.26 7.57
N ASN A 127 5.08 3.87 6.94
CA ASN A 127 4.37 2.64 7.19
C ASN A 127 4.06 1.86 5.92
N ALA A 128 4.07 0.52 6.02
CA ALA A 128 3.19 -0.32 5.23
C ALA A 128 1.88 -0.55 6.00
N TYR A 129 0.82 -0.93 5.32
CA TYR A 129 -0.49 -1.17 5.92
C TYR A 129 -1.00 -2.57 5.62
N LEU A 130 -1.48 -3.27 6.67
CA LEU A 130 -2.28 -4.47 6.54
C LEU A 130 -3.69 -4.15 7.03
N LEU A 131 -4.68 -4.29 6.16
CA LEU A 131 -6.08 -4.11 6.47
C LEU A 131 -6.78 -5.47 6.50
N ARG A 132 -7.59 -5.74 7.56
CA ARG A 132 -8.50 -6.88 7.61
C ARG A 132 -9.94 -6.38 7.71
N CYS A 133 -10.77 -6.77 6.76
CA CYS A 133 -12.21 -6.53 6.75
C CYS A 133 -12.90 -7.55 5.83
N GLU A 134 -14.21 -7.75 5.99
CA GLU A 134 -15.01 -8.63 5.12
C GLU A 134 -14.41 -10.02 4.90
N GLY A 135 -13.72 -10.57 5.93
CA GLY A 135 -13.05 -11.87 5.85
C GLY A 135 -11.82 -11.92 4.94
N LYS A 136 -11.30 -10.78 4.50
CA LYS A 136 -10.16 -10.65 3.58
C LYS A 136 -9.06 -9.80 4.22
N MET A 137 -7.82 -9.99 3.76
CA MET A 137 -6.68 -9.15 4.11
C MET A 137 -6.10 -8.47 2.88
N VAL A 138 -5.86 -7.16 2.97
CA VAL A 138 -5.22 -6.36 1.93
C VAL A 138 -3.96 -5.73 2.51
N TYR A 139 -2.85 -5.86 1.80
CA TYR A 139 -1.56 -5.29 2.17
C TYR A 139 -1.13 -4.24 1.14
N HIS A 140 -0.71 -3.08 1.63
CA HIS A 140 -0.03 -2.05 0.83
C HIS A 140 1.33 -1.76 1.43
N GLY A 141 2.39 -2.06 0.67
CA GLY A 141 3.77 -1.96 1.16
C GLY A 141 4.26 -0.53 1.38
N GLY A 142 3.68 0.48 0.69
CA GLY A 142 4.39 1.76 0.59
C GLY A 142 5.82 1.49 0.12
N ASP A 143 6.80 2.09 0.77
CA ASP A 143 8.22 1.84 0.49
C ASP A 143 8.85 0.80 1.43
N LEU A 144 8.05 -0.08 2.01
CA LEU A 144 8.57 -1.28 2.66
C LEU A 144 9.05 -2.26 1.59
N ASN A 145 10.34 -2.25 1.30
CA ASN A 145 10.97 -3.08 0.29
C ASN A 145 12.38 -3.51 0.70
N TRP A 146 12.90 -4.53 0.02
CA TRP A 146 14.30 -4.90 0.08
C TRP A 146 15.10 -4.03 -0.90
N TRP A 147 15.45 -2.81 -0.44
CA TRP A 147 16.19 -1.82 -1.24
C TRP A 147 17.66 -2.23 -1.41
N ASP A 148 17.93 -3.18 -2.32
CA ASP A 148 19.25 -3.75 -2.56
C ASP A 148 20.09 -2.85 -3.51
N TRP A 149 20.31 -1.60 -3.10
CA TRP A 149 21.11 -0.64 -3.86
C TRP A 149 22.59 -1.04 -3.88
N LYS A 150 23.02 -1.79 -4.90
CA LYS A 150 24.42 -2.26 -5.04
C LYS A 150 25.45 -1.14 -5.00
N SER A 151 25.08 0.07 -5.45
CA SER A 151 25.92 1.27 -5.36
C SER A 151 26.28 1.70 -3.95
N GLU A 152 25.45 1.34 -2.95
CA GLU A 152 25.69 1.66 -1.53
C GLU A 152 26.65 0.67 -0.85
N GLY A 153 27.03 -0.40 -1.54
CA GLY A 153 27.97 -1.39 -1.07
C GLY A 153 27.37 -2.54 -0.27
N GLU A 154 28.18 -3.59 -0.07
CA GLU A 154 27.77 -4.85 0.51
C GLU A 154 27.20 -4.73 1.93
N ALA A 155 27.83 -3.88 2.77
CA ALA A 155 27.37 -3.68 4.14
C ALA A 155 25.95 -3.10 4.21
N TYR A 156 25.62 -2.16 3.30
CA TYR A 156 24.28 -1.61 3.17
C TYR A 156 23.29 -2.69 2.72
N CYS A 157 23.59 -3.43 1.65
CA CYS A 157 22.73 -4.48 1.14
C CYS A 157 22.43 -5.56 2.18
N ASN A 158 23.46 -6.01 2.94
CA ASN A 158 23.29 -6.99 4.01
C ASN A 158 22.39 -6.46 5.15
N ASN A 159 22.59 -5.21 5.55
CA ASN A 159 21.76 -4.57 6.58
C ASN A 159 20.30 -4.43 6.12
N MET A 160 20.09 -4.01 4.89
CA MET A 160 18.77 -3.89 4.29
C MET A 160 18.04 -5.24 4.24
N ALA A 161 18.73 -6.31 3.84
CA ALA A 161 18.22 -7.68 3.86
C ALA A 161 17.71 -8.09 5.25
N VAL A 162 18.48 -7.78 6.31
CA VAL A 162 18.10 -8.08 7.70
C VAL A 162 16.86 -7.30 8.11
N HIS A 163 16.83 -5.99 7.82
CA HIS A 163 15.70 -5.14 8.18
C HIS A 163 14.41 -5.53 7.44
N TYR A 164 14.51 -5.81 6.14
CA TYR A 164 13.35 -6.20 5.35
C TYR A 164 12.78 -7.53 5.83
N ARG A 165 13.61 -8.57 6.02
CA ARG A 165 13.17 -9.87 6.55
C ARG A 165 12.48 -9.73 7.89
N ALA A 166 13.05 -8.95 8.82
CA ALA A 166 12.45 -8.70 10.12
C ALA A 166 11.07 -7.98 10.01
N ALA A 167 10.91 -7.09 9.03
CA ALA A 167 9.63 -6.43 8.78
C ALA A 167 8.59 -7.41 8.20
N ILE A 168 9.00 -8.31 7.29
CA ILE A 168 8.11 -9.34 6.73
C ILE A 168 7.76 -10.40 7.78
N GLU A 169 8.67 -10.76 8.69
CA GLU A 169 8.35 -11.62 9.84
C GLU A 169 7.27 -11.01 10.73
N LYS A 170 7.32 -9.70 10.99
CA LYS A 170 6.26 -8.98 11.71
C LYS A 170 4.93 -8.97 10.93
N LEU A 171 4.98 -8.78 9.62
CA LEU A 171 3.79 -8.85 8.77
C LEU A 171 3.19 -10.28 8.81
N ALA A 172 4.01 -11.32 8.71
CA ALA A 172 3.55 -12.70 8.80
C ALA A 172 2.86 -12.99 10.14
N ALA A 173 3.48 -12.56 11.25
CA ALA A 173 2.85 -12.68 12.57
C ALA A 173 1.53 -11.90 12.67
N ALA A 174 1.45 -10.73 12.03
CA ALA A 174 0.21 -9.94 11.98
C ALA A 174 -0.90 -10.67 11.20
N VAL A 175 -0.56 -11.29 10.06
CA VAL A 175 -1.49 -12.10 9.25
C VAL A 175 -2.02 -13.30 10.05
N GLU A 176 -1.14 -14.03 10.74
CA GLU A 176 -1.52 -15.17 11.58
C GLU A 176 -2.43 -14.75 12.74
N ASN A 177 -2.13 -13.63 13.40
CA ASN A 177 -2.95 -13.10 14.48
C ASN A 177 -4.35 -12.70 13.98
N GLU A 178 -4.45 -11.93 12.88
CA GLU A 178 -5.74 -11.57 12.29
C GLU A 178 -6.53 -12.80 11.88
N ALA A 179 -5.87 -13.80 11.30
CA ALA A 179 -6.51 -15.04 10.88
C ALA A 179 -7.07 -15.81 12.07
N THR A 180 -6.29 -15.97 13.14
CA THR A 180 -6.68 -16.67 14.37
C THR A 180 -7.84 -15.96 15.08
N ASP A 181 -7.71 -14.64 15.28
CA ASP A 181 -8.69 -13.84 16.01
C ASP A 181 -10.06 -13.77 15.32
N ASN A 182 -10.07 -13.92 13.99
CA ASN A 182 -11.28 -13.78 13.17
C ASN A 182 -11.72 -15.08 12.48
N ALA A 183 -11.05 -16.20 12.74
CA ALA A 183 -11.33 -17.52 12.13
C ALA A 183 -11.37 -17.49 10.58
N ILE A 184 -10.41 -16.82 9.97
CA ILE A 184 -10.21 -16.71 8.51
C ILE A 184 -8.90 -17.38 8.10
N ALA A 185 -8.66 -17.56 6.80
CA ALA A 185 -7.41 -18.11 6.30
C ALA A 185 -6.21 -17.18 6.57
N PRO A 186 -5.03 -17.71 6.98
CA PRO A 186 -3.83 -16.91 7.20
C PRO A 186 -3.14 -16.57 5.87
N GLU A 187 -3.80 -15.74 5.06
CA GLU A 187 -3.34 -15.35 3.74
C GLU A 187 -3.72 -13.90 3.41
N ILE A 188 -2.93 -13.27 2.57
CA ILE A 188 -3.22 -11.95 2.02
C ILE A 188 -3.97 -12.12 0.69
N THR A 189 -5.16 -11.55 0.59
CA THR A 189 -5.98 -11.58 -0.63
C THR A 189 -5.37 -10.73 -1.73
N ALA A 190 -4.95 -9.50 -1.41
CA ALA A 190 -4.29 -8.60 -2.35
C ALA A 190 -3.10 -7.91 -1.68
N ALA A 191 -1.92 -7.98 -2.29
CA ALA A 191 -0.72 -7.32 -1.83
C ALA A 191 -0.19 -6.37 -2.91
N MET A 192 -0.07 -5.08 -2.61
CA MET A 192 0.64 -4.08 -3.41
C MET A 192 2.07 -3.99 -2.88
N ALA A 193 3.06 -4.40 -3.70
CA ALA A 193 4.45 -4.50 -3.28
C ALA A 193 5.40 -3.91 -4.34
N PRO A 194 6.48 -3.20 -3.93
CA PRO A 194 7.41 -2.61 -4.86
C PRO A 194 8.13 -3.65 -5.73
N LEU A 195 8.21 -3.36 -7.03
CA LEU A 195 9.03 -4.03 -8.03
C LEU A 195 9.80 -2.95 -8.81
N ASP A 196 10.86 -2.46 -8.20
CA ASP A 196 11.54 -1.25 -8.69
C ASP A 196 12.68 -1.59 -9.67
N PRO A 197 12.53 -1.25 -10.97
CA PRO A 197 13.52 -1.57 -11.98
C PRO A 197 14.86 -0.83 -11.80
N ARG A 198 14.91 0.21 -10.95
CA ARG A 198 16.14 0.95 -10.67
C ARG A 198 17.15 0.13 -9.85
N LEU A 199 16.67 -0.88 -9.12
CA LEU A 199 17.53 -1.80 -8.37
C LEU A 199 18.36 -2.70 -9.29
N GLY A 200 17.90 -2.89 -10.54
CA GLY A 200 18.57 -3.71 -11.53
C GLY A 200 18.20 -5.19 -11.45
N GLU A 201 18.57 -5.90 -12.50
CA GLU A 201 18.27 -7.33 -12.67
C GLU A 201 18.79 -8.16 -11.49
N GLY A 202 17.94 -9.02 -10.95
CA GLY A 202 18.24 -9.88 -9.80
C GLY A 202 18.08 -9.21 -8.43
N SER A 203 17.91 -7.87 -8.36
CA SER A 203 17.62 -7.16 -7.12
C SER A 203 16.20 -6.60 -7.06
N GLU A 204 15.59 -6.34 -8.21
CA GLU A 204 14.28 -5.70 -8.34
C GLU A 204 13.13 -6.49 -7.72
N GLY A 205 13.21 -7.83 -7.69
CA GLY A 205 12.17 -8.74 -7.20
C GLY A 205 12.36 -9.28 -5.78
N LEU A 206 13.51 -9.04 -5.14
CA LEU A 206 13.85 -9.63 -3.84
C LEU A 206 12.79 -9.38 -2.76
N GLY A 207 12.13 -8.23 -2.78
CA GLY A 207 11.07 -7.89 -1.85
C GLY A 207 9.84 -8.79 -2.03
N ILE A 208 9.35 -8.94 -3.26
CA ILE A 208 8.20 -9.81 -3.57
C ILE A 208 8.54 -11.28 -3.29
N GLU A 209 9.73 -11.73 -3.65
CA GLU A 209 10.18 -13.12 -3.38
C GLU A 209 10.13 -13.43 -1.89
N GLU A 210 10.71 -12.58 -1.05
CA GLU A 210 10.74 -12.77 0.39
C GLU A 210 9.33 -12.68 1.01
N LEU A 211 8.48 -11.76 0.54
CA LEU A 211 7.09 -11.65 0.96
C LEU A 211 6.34 -12.97 0.69
N MET A 212 6.40 -13.47 -0.55
CA MET A 212 5.70 -14.70 -0.95
C MET A 212 6.32 -15.97 -0.37
N ARG A 213 7.59 -15.92 0.04
CA ARG A 213 8.25 -17.03 0.74
C ARG A 213 7.71 -17.20 2.17
N GLN A 214 7.39 -16.11 2.86
CA GLN A 214 6.95 -16.14 4.25
C GLN A 214 5.43 -16.16 4.43
N ILE A 215 4.70 -15.58 3.48
CA ILE A 215 3.27 -15.35 3.58
C ILE A 215 2.59 -15.89 2.32
N LYS A 216 1.49 -16.62 2.50
CA LYS A 216 0.63 -16.98 1.37
C LYS A 216 -0.08 -15.72 0.88
N VAL A 217 0.14 -15.35 -0.38
CA VAL A 217 -0.49 -14.21 -1.06
C VAL A 217 -1.23 -14.73 -2.28
N GLN A 218 -2.53 -14.39 -2.39
CA GLN A 218 -3.34 -14.81 -3.53
C GLN A 218 -3.01 -13.99 -4.78
N HIS A 219 -2.96 -12.64 -4.62
CA HIS A 219 -2.69 -11.72 -5.73
C HIS A 219 -1.68 -10.65 -5.30
N VAL A 220 -0.58 -10.55 -6.05
CA VAL A 220 0.42 -9.48 -5.89
C VAL A 220 0.25 -8.49 -7.04
N PHE A 221 0.14 -7.22 -6.69
CA PHE A 221 0.10 -6.09 -7.61
C PHE A 221 1.41 -5.33 -7.50
N PRO A 222 2.31 -5.50 -8.50
CA PRO A 222 3.58 -4.76 -8.52
C PRO A 222 3.34 -3.24 -8.57
N MET A 223 4.13 -2.50 -7.83
CA MET A 223 4.10 -1.03 -7.81
C MET A 223 5.52 -0.46 -7.84
N HIS A 224 5.66 0.86 -7.87
CA HIS A 224 6.95 1.57 -7.91
C HIS A 224 7.78 1.26 -9.18
N MET A 225 7.08 0.98 -10.29
CA MET A 225 7.72 0.51 -11.54
C MET A 225 8.23 1.65 -12.44
N TRP A 226 7.96 2.92 -12.12
CA TRP A 226 8.40 4.08 -12.89
C TRP A 226 7.98 3.99 -14.37
N LYS A 227 6.74 3.52 -14.64
CA LYS A 227 6.18 3.26 -15.99
C LYS A 227 6.96 2.23 -16.83
N LYS A 228 7.91 1.53 -16.22
CA LYS A 228 8.68 0.45 -16.87
C LYS A 228 8.01 -0.90 -16.59
N TYR A 229 6.78 -1.08 -17.08
CA TYR A 229 5.95 -2.25 -16.78
C TYR A 229 6.56 -3.57 -17.27
N GLU A 230 7.48 -3.52 -18.23
CA GLU A 230 8.25 -4.68 -18.69
C GLU A 230 9.09 -5.36 -17.58
N VAL A 231 9.28 -4.70 -16.44
CA VAL A 231 9.90 -5.31 -15.26
C VAL A 231 9.12 -6.52 -14.77
N ILE A 232 7.79 -6.50 -14.91
CA ILE A 232 6.92 -7.63 -14.54
C ILE A 232 7.24 -8.86 -15.41
N ASP A 233 7.41 -8.68 -16.71
CA ASP A 233 7.71 -9.79 -17.61
C ASP A 233 9.10 -10.37 -17.33
N ARG A 234 10.10 -9.54 -17.00
CA ARG A 234 11.43 -10.02 -16.56
C ARG A 234 11.33 -10.81 -15.27
N TYR A 235 10.61 -10.26 -14.28
CA TYR A 235 10.37 -10.94 -13.01
C TYR A 235 9.72 -12.32 -13.22
N LEU A 236 8.65 -12.39 -14.01
CA LEU A 236 7.93 -13.63 -14.29
C LEU A 236 8.74 -14.64 -15.12
N ALA A 237 9.64 -14.17 -15.97
CA ALA A 237 10.56 -15.07 -16.69
C ALA A 237 11.53 -15.79 -15.74
N ALA A 238 11.97 -15.11 -14.68
CA ALA A 238 12.79 -15.69 -13.61
C ALA A 238 11.96 -16.53 -12.62
N HIS A 239 10.66 -16.21 -12.43
CA HIS A 239 9.78 -16.82 -11.44
C HIS A 239 8.48 -17.39 -12.06
N PRO A 240 8.56 -18.35 -13.01
CA PRO A 240 7.40 -18.83 -13.78
C PRO A 240 6.30 -19.47 -12.90
N ALA A 241 6.66 -19.97 -11.71
CA ALA A 241 5.71 -20.55 -10.76
C ALA A 241 4.77 -19.52 -10.12
N GLN A 242 5.11 -18.23 -10.16
CA GLN A 242 4.33 -17.15 -9.55
C GLN A 242 3.39 -16.46 -10.56
N LYS A 243 3.35 -16.90 -11.82
CA LYS A 243 2.64 -16.24 -12.92
C LYS A 243 1.14 -16.01 -12.66
N ASP A 244 0.50 -16.89 -11.89
CA ASP A 244 -0.93 -16.81 -11.60
C ASP A 244 -1.24 -15.89 -10.40
N ALA A 245 -0.22 -15.58 -9.58
CA ALA A 245 -0.34 -14.70 -8.43
C ALA A 245 0.06 -13.24 -8.74
N ILE A 246 0.94 -13.02 -9.73
CA ILE A 246 1.44 -11.67 -10.07
C ILE A 246 0.55 -11.01 -11.12
N ALA A 247 -0.06 -9.88 -10.79
CA ALA A 247 -0.85 -9.09 -11.73
C ALA A 247 0.04 -8.49 -12.83
N ARG A 248 -0.35 -8.71 -14.09
CA ARG A 248 0.34 -8.13 -15.25
C ARG A 248 -0.19 -6.74 -15.55
N ILE A 249 0.29 -5.76 -14.80
CA ILE A 249 -0.04 -4.35 -15.02
C ILE A 249 0.72 -3.86 -16.26
N THR A 250 0.00 -3.27 -17.21
CA THR A 250 0.55 -2.78 -18.48
C THR A 250 0.40 -1.27 -18.66
N ARG A 251 -0.47 -0.65 -17.86
CA ARG A 251 -0.77 0.78 -17.94
C ARG A 251 -1.41 1.30 -16.65
N GLU A 252 -1.38 2.60 -16.50
CA GLU A 252 -2.13 3.31 -15.46
C GLU A 252 -3.65 3.19 -15.69
N GLY A 253 -4.43 3.18 -14.61
CA GLY A 253 -5.88 3.04 -14.62
C GLY A 253 -6.39 1.62 -14.88
N GLU A 254 -5.54 0.60 -14.82
CA GLU A 254 -5.93 -0.80 -15.08
C GLU A 254 -6.57 -1.44 -13.84
N SER A 255 -7.72 -2.14 -14.04
CA SER A 255 -8.49 -2.77 -12.96
C SER A 255 -8.52 -4.28 -13.09
N PHE A 256 -8.49 -4.94 -11.95
CA PHE A 256 -8.47 -6.41 -11.80
C PHE A 256 -9.58 -6.83 -10.84
N VAL A 257 -10.44 -7.74 -11.29
CA VAL A 257 -11.45 -8.38 -10.43
C VAL A 257 -10.86 -9.67 -9.85
N ILE A 258 -10.86 -9.80 -8.53
CA ILE A 258 -10.27 -10.93 -7.79
C ILE A 258 -11.24 -11.51 -6.77
#